data_91fb5a53e156069eda54f845794a756e
#
_entry.id   91fb5a53e156069eda54f845794a756e
#
_cell.length_a   1.000
_cell.length_b   1.000
_cell.length_c   1.000
_cell.angle_alpha   90.00
_cell.angle_beta   90.00
_cell.angle_gamma   90.00
#
_symmetry.space_group_name_H-M   'P 1'
#
loop_
_entity.id
_entity.type
_entity.pdbx_description
1 polymer ?
#
loop_
_entity_poly.entity_id
_entity_poly.type
_entity_poly.pdbx_seq_one_letter_code
_entity_poly.pdbx_strand_id
1 'polypeptide(L)'
;WRSSPRILVEEFAQGPQYCAAIMGNEVVCISALDFAPPPYFVYLGGTYPAPLTEDEHRCIADVSLSCLRALGLGWGPTNVELRWTKRGPVVIEVNPRLGGSVQTIEAAYGIDLVTEHIKLVIGEEWNLHKRHSHIATARLLIPDRDGILDWVDGDSRAAAIPGVVEAKLYVKPKTPIVRKGDYRDYIGYVLAASPSRARTKAIVQRAVDSIRWSITPFPMEQEQLATSHVSAPAQVPSGEG
;
A
#
# COMPACT_ATOMS: atom_id res chain seq x y z
N TRP A 1 7.93 22.17 2.75
CA TRP A 1 6.55 22.04 2.27
C TRP A 1 5.75 23.16 2.92
N ARG A 2 5.25 24.11 2.14
CA ARG A 2 4.26 25.07 2.64
C ARG A 2 2.93 24.35 2.68
N SER A 3 2.31 24.22 3.85
CA SER A 3 0.95 23.69 3.98
C SER A 3 0.01 24.56 3.15
N SER A 4 -0.71 23.96 2.21
CA SER A 4 -1.77 24.69 1.51
C SER A 4 -2.89 25.00 2.50
N PRO A 5 -3.38 26.23 2.59
CA PRO A 5 -4.55 26.55 3.42
C PRO A 5 -5.86 25.99 2.83
N ARG A 6 -5.82 25.39 1.64
CA ARG A 6 -6.99 24.82 0.96
C ARG A 6 -7.05 23.31 1.19
N ILE A 7 -8.22 22.84 1.58
CA ILE A 7 -8.53 21.43 1.79
C ILE A 7 -9.58 21.03 0.75
N LEU A 8 -9.36 19.92 0.06
CA LEU A 8 -10.37 19.29 -0.78
C LEU A 8 -11.26 18.40 0.09
N VAL A 9 -12.56 18.59 0.02
CA VAL A 9 -13.56 17.78 0.72
C VAL A 9 -14.45 17.15 -0.34
N GLU A 10 -14.51 15.83 -0.35
CA GLU A 10 -15.24 15.04 -1.34
C GLU A 10 -16.18 14.03 -0.69
N GLU A 11 -17.15 13.52 -1.45
CA GLU A 11 -17.98 12.40 -1.04
C GLU A 11 -17.10 11.17 -0.78
N PHE A 12 -17.31 10.49 0.36
CA PHE A 12 -16.59 9.26 0.64
C PHE A 12 -17.04 8.13 -0.30
N ALA A 13 -16.16 7.69 -1.18
CA ALA A 13 -16.40 6.60 -2.10
C ALA A 13 -16.39 5.25 -1.34
N GLN A 14 -17.57 4.64 -1.15
CA GLN A 14 -17.71 3.35 -0.46
C GLN A 14 -17.49 2.19 -1.41
N GLY A 15 -16.64 1.24 -1.02
CA GLY A 15 -16.38 0.01 -1.76
C GLY A 15 -14.93 -0.46 -1.64
N PRO A 16 -14.60 -1.64 -2.20
CA PRO A 16 -13.23 -2.14 -2.24
C PRO A 16 -12.32 -1.20 -3.03
N GLN A 17 -11.07 -1.10 -2.60
CA GLN A 17 -10.07 -0.24 -3.23
C GLN A 17 -9.15 -1.05 -4.13
N TYR A 18 -8.87 -0.47 -5.29
CA TYR A 18 -7.98 -1.03 -6.31
C TYR A 18 -6.93 -0.01 -6.71
N CYS A 19 -5.83 -0.51 -7.25
CA CYS A 19 -4.82 0.33 -7.87
C CYS A 19 -4.43 -0.25 -9.23
N ALA A 20 -4.55 0.56 -10.29
CA ALA A 20 -4.06 0.22 -11.62
C ALA A 20 -2.64 0.77 -11.79
N ALA A 21 -1.66 -0.15 -11.87
CA ALA A 21 -0.31 0.17 -12.26
C ALA A 21 -0.22 0.21 -13.78
N ILE A 22 0.25 1.34 -14.32
CA ILE A 22 0.28 1.63 -15.76
C ILE A 22 1.70 2.05 -16.15
N MET A 23 2.16 1.64 -17.33
CA MET A 23 3.38 2.14 -17.95
C MET A 23 3.02 2.63 -19.35
N GLY A 24 3.27 3.91 -19.63
CA GLY A 24 2.75 4.54 -20.84
C GLY A 24 1.23 4.49 -20.90
N ASN A 25 0.69 3.79 -21.90
CA ASN A 25 -0.76 3.56 -22.07
C ASN A 25 -1.15 2.09 -21.84
N GLU A 26 -0.29 1.30 -21.22
CA GLU A 26 -0.54 -0.12 -20.96
C GLU A 26 -0.76 -0.38 -19.47
N VAL A 27 -1.89 -1.02 -19.14
CA VAL A 27 -2.19 -1.46 -17.77
C VAL A 27 -1.41 -2.73 -17.46
N VAL A 28 -0.40 -2.61 -16.61
CA VAL A 28 0.48 -3.71 -16.21
C VAL A 28 -0.23 -4.67 -15.26
N CYS A 29 -0.90 -4.10 -14.26
CA CYS A 29 -1.57 -4.87 -13.21
C CYS A 29 -2.64 -4.02 -12.54
N ILE A 30 -3.78 -4.62 -12.22
CA ILE A 30 -4.75 -4.08 -11.28
C ILE A 30 -4.66 -4.90 -10.00
N SER A 31 -4.38 -4.26 -8.89
CA SER A 31 -4.28 -4.87 -7.56
C SER A 31 -5.47 -4.54 -6.68
N ALA A 32 -5.82 -5.45 -5.78
CA ALA A 32 -6.74 -5.21 -4.68
C ALA A 32 -5.95 -4.76 -3.46
N LEU A 33 -6.37 -3.67 -2.84
CA LEU A 33 -5.71 -3.07 -1.68
C LEU A 33 -6.55 -3.30 -0.42
N ASP A 34 -5.89 -3.75 0.64
CA ASP A 34 -6.50 -4.00 1.94
C ASP A 34 -6.19 -2.84 2.90
N PHE A 35 -7.22 -2.34 3.57
CA PHE A 35 -7.11 -1.27 4.54
C PHE A 35 -7.73 -1.67 5.88
N ALA A 36 -7.19 -1.11 6.96
CA ALA A 36 -7.80 -1.17 8.28
C ALA A 36 -9.14 -0.39 8.29
N PRO A 37 -10.03 -0.67 9.25
CA PRO A 37 -11.28 0.08 9.39
C PRO A 37 -11.04 1.56 9.74
N PRO A 38 -12.11 2.39 9.60
CA PRO A 38 -12.07 3.78 10.07
C PRO A 38 -11.58 3.86 11.53
N PRO A 39 -11.05 5.01 11.97
CA PRO A 39 -10.97 6.27 11.23
C PRO A 39 -9.71 6.43 10.37
N TYR A 40 -8.70 5.60 10.55
CA TYR A 40 -7.36 5.85 9.98
C TYR A 40 -7.15 5.22 8.60
N PHE A 41 -7.89 4.14 8.25
CA PHE A 41 -7.72 3.44 6.97
C PHE A 41 -6.26 3.08 6.66
N VAL A 42 -5.52 2.60 7.65
CA VAL A 42 -4.11 2.22 7.46
C VAL A 42 -4.03 1.11 6.42
N TYR A 43 -3.17 1.27 5.43
CA TYR A 43 -2.93 0.26 4.40
C TYR A 43 -2.31 -0.99 5.02
N LEU A 44 -2.92 -2.14 4.79
CA LEU A 44 -2.51 -3.43 5.37
C LEU A 44 -1.74 -4.31 4.40
N GLY A 45 -1.80 -3.99 3.10
CA GLY A 45 -1.19 -4.79 2.05
C GLY A 45 -2.10 -4.92 0.83
N GLY A 46 -1.74 -5.80 -0.10
CA GLY A 46 -2.52 -5.98 -1.31
C GLY A 46 -2.21 -7.29 -2.03
N THR A 47 -3.11 -7.64 -2.95
CA THR A 47 -3.02 -8.86 -3.77
C THR A 47 -2.95 -8.50 -5.25
N TYR A 48 -2.01 -9.09 -5.96
CA TYR A 48 -1.64 -8.83 -7.35
C TYR A 48 -1.65 -10.13 -8.17
N PRO A 49 -2.45 -10.23 -9.23
CA PRO A 49 -3.54 -9.34 -9.59
C PRO A 49 -4.74 -9.43 -8.64
N ALA A 50 -5.59 -8.40 -8.70
CA ALA A 50 -6.89 -8.40 -8.04
C ALA A 50 -7.79 -9.54 -8.52
N PRO A 51 -8.70 -10.07 -7.68
CA PRO A 51 -9.68 -11.09 -8.06
C PRO A 51 -10.88 -10.45 -8.79
N LEU A 52 -10.66 -9.97 -9.98
CA LEU A 52 -11.67 -9.31 -10.81
C LEU A 52 -12.18 -10.25 -11.89
N THR A 53 -13.43 -10.09 -12.29
CA THR A 53 -13.93 -10.61 -13.56
C THR A 53 -13.31 -9.84 -14.74
N GLU A 54 -13.40 -10.38 -15.95
CA GLU A 54 -12.89 -9.68 -17.13
C GLU A 54 -13.55 -8.31 -17.36
N ASP A 55 -14.87 -8.21 -17.10
CA ASP A 55 -15.62 -6.97 -17.24
C ASP A 55 -15.22 -5.94 -16.18
N GLU A 56 -15.04 -6.35 -14.92
CA GLU A 56 -14.55 -5.48 -13.86
C GLU A 56 -13.13 -4.98 -14.17
N HIS A 57 -12.25 -5.88 -14.61
CA HIS A 57 -10.88 -5.52 -15.01
C HIS A 57 -10.91 -4.49 -16.15
N ARG A 58 -11.70 -4.75 -17.21
CA ARG A 58 -11.84 -3.83 -18.34
C ARG A 58 -12.37 -2.47 -17.88
N CYS A 59 -13.40 -2.44 -17.06
CA CYS A 59 -14.00 -1.20 -16.58
C CYS A 59 -12.98 -0.35 -15.78
N ILE A 60 -12.21 -0.95 -14.87
CA ILE A 60 -11.15 -0.24 -14.12
C ILE A 60 -10.05 0.24 -15.08
N ALA A 61 -9.63 -0.59 -16.04
CA ALA A 61 -8.61 -0.22 -17.02
C ALA A 61 -9.07 0.99 -17.87
N ASP A 62 -10.29 0.95 -18.39
CA ASP A 62 -10.84 2.02 -19.23
C ASP A 62 -10.97 3.35 -18.49
N VAL A 63 -11.46 3.33 -17.24
CA VAL A 63 -11.52 4.53 -16.39
C VAL A 63 -10.13 5.08 -16.12
N SER A 64 -9.18 4.21 -15.77
CA SER A 64 -7.80 4.61 -15.49
C SER A 64 -7.14 5.26 -16.70
N LEU A 65 -7.22 4.63 -17.88
CA LEU A 65 -6.65 5.17 -19.10
C LEU A 65 -7.36 6.46 -19.55
N SER A 66 -8.66 6.59 -19.28
CA SER A 66 -9.41 7.82 -19.55
C SER A 66 -8.94 8.97 -18.68
N CYS A 67 -8.61 8.71 -17.40
CA CYS A 67 -7.99 9.72 -16.53
C CYS A 67 -6.62 10.17 -17.04
N LEU A 68 -5.78 9.25 -17.50
CA LEU A 68 -4.49 9.60 -18.05
C LEU A 68 -4.66 10.53 -19.27
N ARG A 69 -5.55 10.19 -20.20
CA ARG A 69 -5.85 11.04 -21.36
C ARG A 69 -6.33 12.42 -20.96
N ALA A 70 -7.24 12.51 -19.98
CA ALA A 70 -7.78 13.79 -19.51
C ALA A 70 -6.70 14.68 -18.84
N LEU A 71 -5.69 14.07 -18.20
CA LEU A 71 -4.59 14.76 -17.57
C LEU A 71 -3.39 15.01 -18.49
N GLY A 72 -3.45 14.57 -19.76
CA GLY A 72 -2.29 14.63 -20.67
C GLY A 72 -1.15 13.73 -20.29
N LEU A 73 -1.41 12.68 -19.50
CA LEU A 73 -0.44 11.65 -19.12
C LEU A 73 -0.48 10.51 -20.14
N GLY A 74 0.61 9.76 -20.26
CA GLY A 74 0.72 8.63 -21.23
C GLY A 74 2.15 8.28 -21.53
N TRP A 75 3.08 8.93 -20.81
CA TRP A 75 4.50 8.61 -20.84
C TRP A 75 4.95 8.20 -19.44
N GLY A 76 5.67 7.09 -19.35
CA GLY A 76 6.21 6.60 -18.07
C GLY A 76 5.15 5.94 -17.17
N PRO A 77 5.53 5.66 -15.91
CA PRO A 77 4.69 4.95 -14.98
C PRO A 77 3.63 5.86 -14.33
N THR A 78 2.47 5.28 -14.11
CA THR A 78 1.37 5.93 -13.36
C THR A 78 0.65 4.90 -12.51
N ASN A 79 0.26 5.30 -11.29
CA ASN A 79 -0.65 4.55 -10.45
C ASN A 79 -1.97 5.30 -10.32
N VAL A 80 -3.07 4.65 -10.66
CA VAL A 80 -4.43 5.18 -10.48
C VAL A 80 -5.09 4.39 -9.36
N GLU A 81 -5.46 5.09 -8.30
CA GLU A 81 -6.21 4.51 -7.18
C GLU A 81 -7.70 4.75 -7.38
N LEU A 82 -8.50 3.67 -7.22
CA LEU A 82 -9.94 3.68 -7.45
C LEU A 82 -10.65 2.92 -6.35
N ARG A 83 -11.91 3.30 -6.09
CA ARG A 83 -12.84 2.48 -5.33
C ARG A 83 -13.98 2.01 -6.20
N TRP A 84 -14.32 0.73 -6.09
CA TRP A 84 -15.45 0.17 -6.78
C TRP A 84 -16.73 0.42 -5.97
N THR A 85 -17.49 1.43 -6.38
CA THR A 85 -18.74 1.83 -5.74
C THR A 85 -19.94 1.15 -6.39
N LYS A 86 -21.14 1.38 -5.86
CA LYS A 86 -22.40 0.96 -6.50
C LYS A 86 -22.61 1.58 -7.88
N ARG A 87 -21.93 2.69 -8.19
CA ARG A 87 -21.96 3.40 -9.48
C ARG A 87 -20.81 2.98 -10.41
N GLY A 88 -20.04 1.98 -10.05
CA GLY A 88 -18.83 1.55 -10.74
C GLY A 88 -17.55 2.15 -10.12
N PRO A 89 -16.39 2.05 -10.81
CA PRO A 89 -15.13 2.55 -10.32
C PRO A 89 -15.09 4.08 -10.27
N VAL A 90 -14.67 4.61 -9.12
CA VAL A 90 -14.46 6.05 -8.86
C VAL A 90 -13.00 6.28 -8.56
N VAL A 91 -12.37 7.19 -9.30
CA VAL A 91 -10.96 7.55 -9.09
C VAL A 91 -10.79 8.33 -7.80
N ILE A 92 -9.81 7.93 -7.00
CA ILE A 92 -9.42 8.58 -5.75
C ILE A 92 -8.17 9.44 -5.99
N GLU A 93 -7.17 8.86 -6.68
CA GLU A 93 -5.89 9.53 -6.87
C GLU A 93 -5.19 9.04 -8.13
N VAL A 94 -4.49 9.95 -8.81
CA VAL A 94 -3.61 9.65 -9.95
C VAL A 94 -2.20 10.09 -9.61
N ASN A 95 -1.28 9.14 -9.52
CA ASN A 95 0.12 9.35 -9.17
C ASN A 95 1.03 9.07 -10.37
N PRO A 96 1.57 10.09 -11.09
CA PRO A 96 2.42 9.89 -12.26
C PRO A 96 3.85 9.49 -11.87
N ARG A 97 3.99 8.31 -11.30
CA ARG A 97 5.26 7.73 -10.82
C ARG A 97 5.11 6.23 -10.59
N LEU A 98 6.23 5.52 -10.45
CA LEU A 98 6.21 4.14 -9.96
C LEU A 98 5.56 4.09 -8.57
N GLY A 99 4.72 3.08 -8.34
CA GLY A 99 4.11 2.79 -7.04
C GLY A 99 5.06 2.04 -6.11
N GLY A 100 4.65 1.91 -4.85
CA GLY A 100 5.35 1.07 -3.86
C GLY A 100 5.23 -0.43 -4.10
N SER A 101 4.55 -0.84 -5.17
CA SER A 101 4.21 -2.24 -5.47
C SER A 101 5.09 -2.90 -6.53
N VAL A 102 6.18 -2.26 -6.97
CA VAL A 102 7.06 -2.78 -8.04
C VAL A 102 7.55 -4.20 -7.76
N GLN A 103 8.00 -4.47 -6.54
CA GLN A 103 8.46 -5.81 -6.13
C GLN A 103 7.33 -6.84 -6.13
N THR A 104 6.10 -6.43 -5.78
CA THR A 104 4.95 -7.33 -5.80
C THR A 104 4.52 -7.66 -7.23
N ILE A 105 4.60 -6.69 -8.16
CA ILE A 105 4.35 -6.90 -9.59
C ILE A 105 5.43 -7.81 -10.19
N GLU A 106 6.69 -7.61 -9.82
CA GLU A 106 7.78 -8.49 -10.23
C GLU A 106 7.55 -9.91 -9.72
N ALA A 107 7.17 -10.10 -8.46
CA ALA A 107 6.84 -11.40 -7.90
C ALA A 107 5.62 -12.06 -8.60
N ALA A 108 4.65 -11.27 -9.07
CA ALA A 108 3.47 -11.77 -9.77
C ALA A 108 3.75 -12.13 -11.23
N TYR A 109 4.57 -11.35 -11.94
CA TYR A 109 4.70 -11.44 -13.39
C TYR A 109 6.13 -11.56 -13.92
N GLY A 110 7.15 -11.39 -13.07
CA GLY A 110 8.55 -11.34 -13.49
C GLY A 110 8.90 -10.07 -14.29
N ILE A 111 8.14 -8.99 -14.13
CA ILE A 111 8.38 -7.70 -14.78
C ILE A 111 9.09 -6.79 -13.79
N ASP A 112 10.33 -6.43 -14.07
CA ASP A 112 11.07 -5.39 -13.33
C ASP A 112 10.70 -4.00 -13.88
N LEU A 113 9.65 -3.41 -13.33
CA LEU A 113 9.16 -2.09 -13.75
C LEU A 113 10.19 -0.97 -13.55
N VAL A 114 11.11 -1.12 -12.61
CA VAL A 114 12.17 -0.10 -12.40
C VAL A 114 13.13 -0.11 -13.57
N THR A 115 13.63 -1.28 -13.95
CA THR A 115 14.50 -1.45 -15.10
C THR A 115 13.81 -1.02 -16.40
N GLU A 116 12.56 -1.42 -16.61
CA GLU A 116 11.82 -1.04 -17.83
C GLU A 116 11.55 0.48 -17.89
N HIS A 117 11.32 1.13 -16.74
CA HIS A 117 11.21 2.59 -16.69
C HIS A 117 12.56 3.28 -16.98
N ILE A 118 13.67 2.78 -16.48
CA ILE A 118 15.00 3.31 -16.78
C ILE A 118 15.26 3.23 -18.29
N LYS A 119 15.01 2.08 -18.92
CA LYS A 119 15.15 1.92 -20.37
C LYS A 119 14.30 2.93 -21.16
N LEU A 120 13.03 3.11 -20.76
CA LEU A 120 12.16 4.13 -21.35
C LEU A 120 12.78 5.54 -21.26
N VAL A 121 13.34 5.91 -20.09
CA VAL A 121 13.92 7.24 -19.86
C VAL A 121 15.16 7.49 -20.73
N ILE A 122 16.01 6.47 -20.91
CA ILE A 122 17.25 6.60 -21.69
C ILE A 122 17.05 6.30 -23.18
N GLY A 123 15.81 6.03 -23.62
CA GLY A 123 15.46 5.79 -25.02
C GLY A 123 15.83 4.39 -25.52
N GLU A 124 16.05 3.43 -24.64
CA GLU A 124 16.23 2.02 -24.98
C GLU A 124 14.90 1.31 -25.19
N GLU A 125 14.93 0.18 -25.87
CA GLU A 125 13.75 -0.69 -26.02
C GLU A 125 13.34 -1.28 -24.67
N TRP A 126 12.08 -1.10 -24.31
CA TRP A 126 11.48 -1.60 -23.08
C TRP A 126 10.28 -2.46 -23.40
N ASN A 127 9.91 -3.37 -22.47
CA ASN A 127 8.75 -4.23 -22.64
C ASN A 127 8.14 -4.64 -21.29
N LEU A 128 6.88 -5.04 -21.35
CA LEU A 128 6.11 -5.52 -20.20
C LEU A 128 5.76 -7.01 -20.31
N HIS A 129 6.65 -7.77 -20.94
CA HIS A 129 6.44 -9.20 -21.15
C HIS A 129 6.42 -9.97 -19.83
N LYS A 130 5.30 -10.64 -19.56
CA LYS A 130 5.13 -11.47 -18.36
C LYS A 130 5.94 -12.76 -18.53
N ARG A 131 6.90 -13.00 -17.65
CA ARG A 131 7.70 -14.24 -17.62
C ARG A 131 6.94 -15.40 -16.99
N HIS A 132 5.99 -15.10 -16.12
CA HIS A 132 5.08 -16.05 -15.47
C HIS A 132 3.79 -15.33 -15.05
N SER A 133 2.83 -16.10 -14.54
CA SER A 133 1.57 -15.55 -13.99
C SER A 133 1.31 -16.21 -12.64
N HIS A 134 1.74 -15.53 -11.58
CA HIS A 134 1.50 -15.89 -10.19
C HIS A 134 0.53 -14.91 -9.54
N ILE A 135 0.01 -15.31 -8.39
CA ILE A 135 -0.66 -14.40 -7.46
C ILE A 135 0.39 -14.02 -6.42
N ALA A 136 0.69 -12.73 -6.30
CA ALA A 136 1.55 -12.21 -5.25
C ALA A 136 0.70 -11.44 -4.22
N THR A 137 1.05 -11.57 -2.95
CA THR A 137 0.39 -10.84 -1.85
C THR A 137 1.44 -10.28 -0.91
N ALA A 138 1.34 -9.00 -0.64
CA ALA A 138 2.11 -8.33 0.39
C ALA A 138 1.23 -8.11 1.63
N ARG A 139 1.81 -8.28 2.82
CA ARG A 139 1.18 -7.99 4.10
C ARG A 139 2.13 -7.18 4.96
N LEU A 140 1.68 -6.01 5.40
CA LEU A 140 2.41 -5.15 6.31
C LEU A 140 2.25 -5.63 7.76
N LEU A 141 3.30 -5.50 8.54
CA LEU A 141 3.33 -5.84 9.96
C LEU A 141 3.12 -4.57 10.77
N ILE A 142 2.02 -4.53 11.53
CA ILE A 142 1.60 -3.36 12.29
C ILE A 142 1.40 -3.77 13.73
N PRO A 143 2.09 -3.14 14.70
CA PRO A 143 1.88 -3.38 16.12
C PRO A 143 0.46 -3.02 16.55
N ASP A 144 -0.02 -3.72 17.56
CA ASP A 144 -1.35 -3.52 18.15
C ASP A 144 -1.39 -2.45 19.25
N ARG A 145 -0.22 -1.99 19.73
CA ARG A 145 -0.09 -1.05 20.85
C ARG A 145 1.13 -0.15 20.75
N ASP A 146 1.11 0.93 21.51
CA ASP A 146 2.22 1.86 21.72
C ASP A 146 3.13 1.36 22.86
N GLY A 147 4.40 1.72 22.82
CA GLY A 147 5.37 1.33 23.84
C GLY A 147 6.79 1.22 23.29
N ILE A 148 7.64 0.55 24.04
CA ILE A 148 9.02 0.23 23.61
C ILE A 148 9.03 -1.20 23.07
N LEU A 149 9.54 -1.38 21.87
CA LEU A 149 9.74 -2.69 21.26
C LEU A 149 10.86 -3.43 22.03
N ASP A 150 10.52 -4.44 22.82
CA ASP A 150 11.50 -5.22 23.58
C ASP A 150 12.33 -6.10 22.66
N TRP A 151 11.65 -6.84 21.81
CA TRP A 151 12.24 -7.70 20.80
C TRP A 151 11.27 -7.90 19.62
N VAL A 152 11.83 -8.26 18.47
CA VAL A 152 11.13 -8.74 17.28
C VAL A 152 11.99 -9.84 16.66
N ASP A 153 11.34 -10.92 16.19
CA ASP A 153 12.02 -12.11 15.65
C ASP A 153 11.10 -12.86 14.66
N GLY A 154 11.69 -13.69 13.83
CA GLY A 154 10.99 -14.62 12.95
C GLY A 154 11.06 -14.30 11.48
N ASP A 155 11.66 -13.20 11.06
CA ASP A 155 11.84 -12.83 9.66
C ASP A 155 12.60 -13.89 8.87
N SER A 156 13.69 -14.42 9.43
CA SER A 156 14.46 -15.51 8.80
C SER A 156 13.65 -16.82 8.68
N ARG A 157 12.82 -17.12 9.70
CA ARG A 157 11.90 -18.29 9.65
C ARG A 157 10.81 -18.08 8.61
N ALA A 158 10.25 -16.87 8.54
CA ALA A 158 9.26 -16.50 7.53
C ALA A 158 9.86 -16.59 6.12
N ALA A 159 11.06 -16.06 5.90
CA ALA A 159 11.76 -16.07 4.62
C ALA A 159 12.08 -17.51 4.15
N ALA A 160 12.29 -18.46 5.08
CA ALA A 160 12.54 -19.87 4.76
C ALA A 160 11.28 -20.63 4.30
N ILE A 161 10.07 -20.06 4.41
CA ILE A 161 8.83 -20.72 3.99
C ILE A 161 8.76 -20.75 2.46
N PRO A 162 8.62 -21.92 1.81
CA PRO A 162 8.53 -22.00 0.36
C PRO A 162 7.38 -21.17 -0.20
N GLY A 163 7.70 -20.25 -1.13
CA GLY A 163 6.77 -19.31 -1.74
C GLY A 163 6.79 -17.92 -1.10
N VAL A 164 7.51 -17.71 0.01
CA VAL A 164 7.85 -16.37 0.47
C VAL A 164 8.96 -15.82 -0.43
N VAL A 165 8.73 -14.64 -0.95
CA VAL A 165 9.67 -13.88 -1.80
C VAL A 165 10.55 -13.01 -0.93
N GLU A 166 9.96 -12.36 0.06
CA GLU A 166 10.67 -11.51 1.02
C GLU A 166 9.90 -11.43 2.34
N ALA A 167 10.66 -11.44 3.45
CA ALA A 167 10.19 -11.09 4.78
C ALA A 167 11.22 -10.13 5.38
N LYS A 168 10.78 -8.92 5.74
CA LYS A 168 11.69 -7.85 6.15
C LYS A 168 11.17 -7.11 7.37
N LEU A 169 12.07 -6.83 8.30
CA LEU A 169 11.82 -5.97 9.46
C LEU A 169 12.55 -4.63 9.28
N TYR A 170 11.87 -3.55 9.65
CA TYR A 170 12.40 -2.17 9.56
C TYR A 170 12.91 -1.65 10.88
N VAL A 171 12.52 -2.29 11.98
CA VAL A 171 12.76 -1.86 13.35
C VAL A 171 13.72 -2.79 14.06
N LYS A 172 14.35 -2.26 15.11
CA LYS A 172 15.24 -3.00 16.00
C LYS A 172 14.69 -2.97 17.43
N PRO A 173 15.10 -3.90 18.31
CA PRO A 173 14.81 -3.80 19.74
C PRO A 173 15.15 -2.42 20.30
N LYS A 174 14.38 -1.96 21.28
CA LYS A 174 14.43 -0.63 21.91
C LYS A 174 13.87 0.52 21.05
N THR A 175 13.32 0.25 19.86
CA THR A 175 12.61 1.29 19.06
C THR A 175 11.32 1.68 19.77
N PRO A 176 11.07 2.99 20.01
CA PRO A 176 9.77 3.47 20.46
C PRO A 176 8.72 3.27 19.34
N ILE A 177 7.63 2.63 19.67
CA ILE A 177 6.46 2.44 18.79
C ILE A 177 5.39 3.43 19.26
N VAL A 178 5.06 4.39 18.39
CA VAL A 178 3.99 5.36 18.60
C VAL A 178 3.14 5.37 17.33
N ARG A 179 2.00 4.71 17.39
CA ARG A 179 1.11 4.57 16.23
C ARG A 179 0.49 5.91 15.84
N LYS A 180 0.60 6.23 14.57
CA LYS A 180 0.10 7.47 13.96
C LYS A 180 -1.15 7.23 13.10
N GLY A 181 -1.50 5.99 12.85
CA GLY A 181 -2.57 5.62 11.94
C GLY A 181 -2.17 5.76 10.46
N ASP A 182 -0.89 5.62 10.14
CA ASP A 182 -0.38 5.74 8.77
C ASP A 182 0.84 4.82 8.52
N TYR A 183 1.54 5.04 7.39
CA TYR A 183 2.68 4.23 6.95
C TYR A 183 3.86 4.16 7.95
N ARG A 184 3.95 5.07 8.90
CA ARG A 184 4.99 5.09 9.95
C ARG A 184 4.80 3.99 10.98
N ASP A 185 3.64 3.35 11.00
CA ASP A 185 3.32 2.28 11.93
C ASP A 185 3.86 0.92 11.46
N TYR A 186 4.41 0.84 10.25
CA TYR A 186 4.92 -0.42 9.71
C TYR A 186 6.25 -0.79 10.34
N ILE A 187 6.30 -1.95 10.97
CA ILE A 187 7.54 -2.53 11.51
C ILE A 187 8.22 -3.50 10.56
N GLY A 188 7.56 -3.84 9.46
CA GLY A 188 8.05 -4.75 8.45
C GLY A 188 6.96 -5.19 7.49
N TYR A 189 7.29 -6.17 6.63
CA TYR A 189 6.33 -6.80 5.72
C TYR A 189 6.73 -8.21 5.34
N VAL A 190 5.77 -8.94 4.80
CA VAL A 190 5.94 -10.23 4.13
C VAL A 190 5.38 -10.12 2.73
N LEU A 191 6.13 -10.62 1.75
CA LEU A 191 5.72 -10.80 0.35
C LEU A 191 5.81 -12.27 0.00
N ALA A 192 4.73 -12.84 -0.52
CA ALA A 192 4.72 -14.20 -1.04
C ALA A 192 4.04 -14.27 -2.39
N ALA A 193 4.46 -15.27 -3.21
CA ALA A 193 3.89 -15.52 -4.52
C ALA A 193 3.75 -17.02 -4.79
N SER A 194 2.69 -17.39 -5.50
CA SER A 194 2.48 -18.76 -6.01
C SER A 194 1.48 -18.74 -7.16
N PRO A 195 1.37 -19.85 -7.94
CA PRO A 195 0.37 -19.93 -9.02
C PRO A 195 -1.09 -19.91 -8.53
N SER A 196 -1.36 -20.09 -7.23
CA SER A 196 -2.70 -20.20 -6.67
C SER A 196 -2.96 -19.17 -5.58
N ARG A 197 -4.07 -18.45 -5.69
CA ARG A 197 -4.52 -17.46 -4.69
C ARG A 197 -4.66 -18.08 -3.29
N ALA A 198 -5.30 -19.23 -3.19
CA ALA A 198 -5.49 -19.90 -1.90
C ALA A 198 -4.15 -20.28 -1.27
N ARG A 199 -3.21 -20.79 -2.09
CA ARG A 199 -1.86 -21.13 -1.63
C ARG A 199 -1.08 -19.89 -1.21
N THR A 200 -1.11 -18.81 -2.00
CA THR A 200 -0.42 -17.55 -1.64
C THR A 200 -0.94 -16.99 -0.32
N LYS A 201 -2.28 -16.97 -0.13
CA LYS A 201 -2.90 -16.55 1.13
C LYS A 201 -2.41 -17.38 2.32
N ALA A 202 -2.36 -18.71 2.18
CA ALA A 202 -1.87 -19.61 3.23
C ALA A 202 -0.37 -19.38 3.54
N ILE A 203 0.46 -19.17 2.51
CA ILE A 203 1.89 -18.88 2.67
C ILE A 203 2.09 -17.57 3.44
N VAL A 204 1.42 -16.48 3.03
CA VAL A 204 1.49 -15.17 3.69
C VAL A 204 1.07 -15.30 5.15
N GLN A 205 -0.06 -15.98 5.44
CA GLN A 205 -0.52 -16.15 6.80
C GLN A 205 0.50 -16.89 7.67
N ARG A 206 1.04 -18.01 7.19
CA ARG A 206 2.09 -18.76 7.91
C ARG A 206 3.34 -17.92 8.15
N ALA A 207 3.73 -17.10 7.17
CA ALA A 207 4.91 -16.25 7.29
C ALA A 207 4.68 -15.13 8.31
N VAL A 208 3.53 -14.47 8.28
CA VAL A 208 3.12 -13.48 9.29
C VAL A 208 3.07 -14.12 10.68
N ASP A 209 2.47 -15.31 10.81
CA ASP A 209 2.37 -16.04 12.08
C ASP A 209 3.73 -16.48 12.64
N SER A 210 4.76 -16.56 11.79
CA SER A 210 6.14 -16.87 12.21
C SER A 210 6.86 -15.69 12.83
N ILE A 211 6.39 -14.46 12.57
CA ILE A 211 6.99 -13.24 13.08
C ILE A 211 6.29 -12.86 14.38
N ARG A 212 7.07 -12.62 15.41
CA ARG A 212 6.61 -12.29 16.75
C ARG A 212 7.36 -11.07 17.27
N TRP A 213 6.70 -10.30 18.13
CA TRP A 213 7.30 -9.18 18.84
C TRP A 213 6.69 -9.01 20.23
N SER A 214 7.41 -8.31 21.07
CA SER A 214 6.93 -7.86 22.38
C SER A 214 7.11 -6.36 22.51
N ILE A 215 6.10 -5.69 23.07
CA ILE A 215 6.10 -4.26 23.31
C ILE A 215 5.71 -4.01 24.76
N THR A 216 6.61 -3.39 25.52
CA THR A 216 6.31 -2.87 26.85
C THR A 216 5.64 -1.50 26.72
N PRO A 217 4.41 -1.32 27.22
CA PRO A 217 3.73 -0.02 27.19
C PRO A 217 4.58 1.10 27.81
N PHE A 218 4.43 2.33 27.32
CA PHE A 218 5.03 3.48 27.97
C PHE A 218 4.54 3.62 29.40
N PRO A 219 5.40 4.11 30.34
CA PRO A 219 4.94 4.50 31.68
C PRO A 219 3.80 5.52 31.59
N MET A 220 2.77 5.38 32.44
CA MET A 220 1.57 6.24 32.38
C MET A 220 1.84 7.75 32.46
N GLU A 221 2.95 8.19 33.06
CA GLU A 221 3.36 9.59 33.11
C GLU A 221 3.75 10.18 31.75
N GLN A 222 4.15 9.35 30.80
CA GLN A 222 4.54 9.79 29.44
C GLN A 222 3.34 9.82 28.45
N GLU A 223 2.27 9.11 28.74
CA GLU A 223 1.03 9.16 27.92
C GLU A 223 0.37 10.55 28.02
N GLN A 224 0.38 11.19 29.18
CA GLN A 224 -0.20 12.53 29.36
C GLN A 224 0.57 13.62 28.61
N LEU A 225 1.88 13.49 28.45
CA LEU A 225 2.70 14.42 27.68
C LEU A 225 2.55 14.24 26.16
N ALA A 226 2.37 13.01 25.70
CA ALA A 226 2.16 12.73 24.28
C ALA A 226 0.77 13.17 23.80
N THR A 227 -0.25 13.09 24.65
CA THR A 227 -1.62 13.53 24.35
C THR A 227 -1.83 15.03 24.50
N SER A 228 -1.06 15.72 25.34
CA SER A 228 -1.18 17.18 25.56
C SER A 228 -0.68 18.02 24.37
N HIS A 229 0.10 17.45 23.45
CA HIS A 229 0.51 18.15 22.23
C HIS A 229 -0.50 18.08 21.07
N VAL A 230 -1.66 17.45 21.27
CA VAL A 230 -2.69 17.28 20.21
C VAL A 230 -3.95 18.12 20.44
N SER A 231 -4.08 18.83 21.58
CA SER A 231 -5.33 19.52 21.91
C SER A 231 -5.12 20.98 22.27
N ALA A 232 -5.18 21.86 21.29
CA ALA A 232 -5.72 23.21 21.47
C ALA A 232 -6.57 23.56 20.25
N PRO A 233 -7.92 23.50 20.32
CA PRO A 233 -8.74 24.16 19.34
C PRO A 233 -8.55 25.67 19.52
N ALA A 234 -8.13 26.35 18.45
CA ALA A 234 -8.09 27.79 18.40
C ALA A 234 -9.49 28.35 18.74
N GLN A 235 -9.59 29.08 19.84
CA GLN A 235 -10.76 29.91 20.14
C GLN A 235 -10.89 30.96 19.04
N VAL A 236 -11.99 30.94 18.31
CA VAL A 236 -12.40 31.99 17.40
C VAL A 236 -12.86 33.14 18.28
N PRO A 237 -12.28 34.38 18.17
CA PRO A 237 -12.80 35.52 18.89
C PRO A 237 -14.17 35.86 18.32
N SER A 238 -15.18 35.94 19.19
CA SER A 238 -16.48 36.53 18.91
C SER A 238 -16.27 38.01 18.70
N GLY A 239 -16.30 38.47 17.45
CA GLY A 239 -16.38 39.88 17.10
C GLY A 239 -17.80 40.39 17.29
N GLU A 240 -18.03 41.18 18.31
CA GLU A 240 -19.11 42.13 18.36
C GLU A 240 -18.70 43.40 17.58
N GLY A 241 -19.62 43.92 16.75
CA GLY A 241 -19.49 45.19 16.05
C GLY A 241 -20.11 45.16 14.65
#